data_1edd7d1dd457a15d744fbf0ec0e76539
#
_entry.id   1edd7d1dd457a15d744fbf0ec0e76539
#
_cell.length_a   1.000
_cell.length_b   1.000
_cell.length_c   1.000
_cell.angle_alpha   90.00
_cell.angle_beta   90.00
_cell.angle_gamma   90.00
#
_symmetry.space_group_name_H-M   'P 1'
#
loop_
_entity.id
_entity.type
_entity.pdbx_description
1 polymer ?
#
loop_
_entity_poly.entity_id
_entity_poly.type
_entity_poly.pdbx_seq_one_letter_code
_entity_poly.pdbx_strand_id
1 'polypeptide(L)'
;MNKNLLTYKKSGVDIKAADKFIKFISSISSKKKGKKKFNNIGGFGSITNIPNNLKNPKIVACTDGVGTKIEIANLLKKFDTIGIDLVAMSVNDLIVQGATPLFFLDYISINKINLPKLKSIIKGIVKGCNISGCDLAVSYTHLTLPTSNSV
;
A
#
# COMPACT_ATOMS: atom_id res chain seq x y z
N MET A 1 -20.75 -39.68 2.07
CA MET A 1 -20.94 -38.27 1.65
C MET A 1 -19.72 -37.45 2.10
N ASN A 2 -18.70 -37.29 1.25
CA ASN A 2 -17.54 -36.46 1.55
C ASN A 2 -17.94 -35.00 1.37
N LYS A 3 -18.27 -34.29 2.44
CA LYS A 3 -18.42 -32.83 2.42
C LYS A 3 -17.04 -32.24 2.19
N ASN A 4 -16.76 -31.80 0.97
CA ASN A 4 -15.63 -30.92 0.67
C ASN A 4 -15.85 -29.62 1.45
N LEU A 5 -15.37 -29.55 2.69
CA LEU A 5 -15.37 -28.31 3.47
C LEU A 5 -14.48 -27.30 2.73
N LEU A 6 -15.12 -26.29 2.15
CA LEU A 6 -14.46 -25.10 1.65
C LEU A 6 -13.83 -24.38 2.85
N THR A 7 -12.50 -24.36 2.91
CA THR A 7 -11.77 -23.59 3.92
C THR A 7 -11.18 -22.34 3.25
N TYR A 8 -11.01 -21.26 4.00
CA TYR A 8 -10.36 -20.04 3.52
C TYR A 8 -9.04 -20.33 2.81
N LYS A 9 -8.24 -21.27 3.31
CA LYS A 9 -6.99 -21.68 2.69
C LYS A 9 -7.17 -22.34 1.33
N LYS A 10 -8.23 -23.16 1.15
CA LYS A 10 -8.57 -23.77 -0.15
C LYS A 10 -9.07 -22.73 -1.16
N SER A 11 -9.68 -21.65 -0.66
CA SER A 11 -10.12 -20.49 -1.47
C SER A 11 -9.00 -19.47 -1.74
N GLY A 12 -7.73 -19.80 -1.43
CA GLY A 12 -6.60 -18.92 -1.70
C GLY A 12 -6.29 -17.90 -0.60
N VAL A 13 -7.09 -17.83 0.46
CA VAL A 13 -6.92 -16.89 1.58
C VAL A 13 -6.05 -17.51 2.67
N ASP A 14 -4.78 -17.16 2.73
CA ASP A 14 -3.86 -17.56 3.81
C ASP A 14 -3.80 -16.47 4.88
N ILE A 15 -4.63 -16.58 5.92
CA ILE A 15 -4.72 -15.63 7.04
C ILE A 15 -3.36 -15.48 7.74
N LYS A 16 -2.61 -16.58 7.95
CA LYS A 16 -1.30 -16.53 8.61
C LYS A 16 -0.26 -15.76 7.79
N ALA A 17 -0.32 -15.88 6.46
CA ALA A 17 0.54 -15.11 5.57
C ALA A 17 0.14 -13.62 5.57
N ALA A 18 -1.15 -13.30 5.61
CA ALA A 18 -1.65 -11.94 5.75
C ALA A 18 -1.17 -11.28 7.06
N ASP A 19 -1.30 -11.98 8.20
CA ASP A 19 -0.83 -11.49 9.51
C ASP A 19 0.69 -11.23 9.52
N LYS A 20 1.48 -12.13 8.94
CA LYS A 20 2.94 -11.94 8.79
C LYS A 20 3.27 -10.71 7.95
N PHE A 21 2.47 -10.45 6.92
CA PHE A 21 2.66 -9.30 6.05
C PHE A 21 2.31 -8.00 6.77
N ILE A 22 1.20 -7.93 7.49
CA ILE A 22 0.81 -6.76 8.30
C ILE A 22 1.90 -6.44 9.34
N LYS A 23 2.39 -7.45 10.08
CA LYS A 23 3.50 -7.27 11.03
C LYS A 23 4.77 -6.72 10.37
N PHE A 24 5.08 -7.20 9.16
CA PHE A 24 6.21 -6.69 8.39
C PHE A 24 6.02 -5.21 8.03
N ILE A 25 4.86 -4.81 7.50
CA ILE A 25 4.58 -3.40 7.16
C ILE A 25 4.74 -2.53 8.40
N SER A 26 4.13 -2.91 9.53
CA SER A 26 4.24 -2.18 10.80
C SER A 26 5.71 -2.01 11.24
N SER A 27 6.56 -3.02 11.03
CA SER A 27 7.97 -2.97 11.43
C SER A 27 8.82 -2.00 10.61
N ILE A 28 8.50 -1.79 9.33
CA ILE A 28 9.28 -0.93 8.43
C ILE A 28 8.77 0.52 8.37
N SER A 29 7.46 0.73 8.57
CA SER A 29 6.86 2.08 8.59
C SER A 29 7.12 2.82 9.90
N SER A 30 7.43 2.11 11.00
CA SER A 30 7.58 2.67 12.34
C SER A 30 8.94 3.28 12.65
N LYS A 31 9.87 3.39 11.70
CA LYS A 31 11.27 3.82 11.96
C LYS A 31 11.50 5.34 12.03
N LYS A 32 10.52 6.18 11.83
CA LYS A 32 10.69 7.63 12.03
C LYS A 32 10.62 7.97 13.52
N LYS A 33 11.77 8.34 14.12
CA LYS A 33 11.87 8.87 15.49
C LYS A 33 11.15 10.24 15.57
N GLY A 34 10.27 10.41 16.54
CA GLY A 34 9.82 11.75 17.00
C GLY A 34 8.44 12.23 16.59
N LYS A 35 7.68 11.56 15.74
CA LYS A 35 6.27 11.92 15.46
C LYS A 35 5.31 10.95 16.16
N LYS A 36 4.26 11.48 16.81
CA LYS A 36 3.17 10.68 17.39
C LYS A 36 2.63 9.74 16.30
N LYS A 37 2.82 8.45 16.51
CA LYS A 37 2.37 7.40 15.61
C LYS A 37 0.85 7.31 15.66
N PHE A 38 0.19 7.75 14.62
CA PHE A 38 -1.14 7.22 14.28
C PHE A 38 -0.91 6.02 13.34
N ASN A 39 -0.45 4.90 13.89
CA ASN A 39 -0.23 3.67 13.11
C ASN A 39 -1.53 2.89 13.04
N ASN A 40 -2.34 3.15 12.04
CA ASN A 40 -3.50 2.33 11.69
C ASN A 40 -3.18 1.36 10.55
N ILE A 41 -1.93 0.87 10.51
CA ILE A 41 -1.52 -0.14 9.52
C ILE A 41 -2.29 -1.43 9.78
N GLY A 42 -3.07 -1.86 8.79
CA GLY A 42 -4.03 -2.97 8.92
C GLY A 42 -5.46 -2.54 9.29
N GLY A 43 -5.70 -1.23 9.54
CA GLY A 43 -7.04 -0.65 9.64
C GLY A 43 -7.60 -0.22 8.29
N PHE A 44 -8.92 0.04 8.24
CA PHE A 44 -9.62 0.47 7.02
C PHE A 44 -9.47 1.96 6.70
N GLY A 45 -8.85 2.74 7.58
CA GLY A 45 -8.67 4.18 7.42
C GLY A 45 -7.53 4.72 8.24
N SER A 46 -7.16 5.98 8.01
CA SER A 46 -6.13 6.69 8.75
C SER A 46 -6.64 8.00 9.32
N ILE A 47 -6.07 8.40 10.45
CA ILE A 47 -6.28 9.70 11.05
C ILE A 47 -4.98 10.48 10.93
N THR A 48 -5.05 11.68 10.34
CA THR A 48 -3.88 12.55 10.15
C THR A 48 -4.24 13.96 10.61
N ASN A 49 -3.33 14.60 11.33
CA ASN A 49 -3.48 15.98 11.70
C ASN A 49 -3.09 16.90 10.55
N ILE A 50 -3.91 17.92 10.32
CA ILE A 50 -3.53 19.04 9.45
C ILE A 50 -2.54 19.92 10.24
N PRO A 51 -1.43 20.41 9.63
CA PRO A 51 -0.49 21.30 10.29
C PRO A 51 -1.19 22.56 10.82
N ASN A 52 -1.02 22.88 12.11
CA ASN A 52 -1.73 23.98 12.80
C ASN A 52 -1.26 25.37 12.38
N ASN A 53 -0.13 25.49 11.69
CA ASN A 53 0.46 26.75 11.26
C ASN A 53 -0.06 27.26 9.91
N LEU A 54 -1.05 26.59 9.33
CA LEU A 54 -1.62 26.95 8.05
C LEU A 54 -2.87 27.83 8.24
N LYS A 55 -2.91 28.95 7.51
CA LYS A 55 -4.09 29.81 7.45
C LYS A 55 -5.01 29.33 6.33
N ASN A 56 -6.24 28.95 6.66
CA ASN A 56 -7.24 28.42 5.70
C ASN A 56 -6.71 27.24 4.87
N PRO A 57 -6.27 26.13 5.50
CA PRO A 57 -5.69 25.00 4.78
C PRO A 57 -6.71 24.37 3.83
N LYS A 58 -6.25 24.03 2.62
CA LYS A 58 -7.01 23.22 1.67
C LYS A 58 -6.39 21.84 1.61
N ILE A 59 -7.21 20.81 1.43
CA ILE A 59 -6.77 19.43 1.21
C ILE A 59 -6.84 19.16 -0.27
N VAL A 60 -5.73 18.72 -0.85
CA VAL A 60 -5.66 18.19 -2.22
C VAL A 60 -5.50 16.68 -2.10
N ALA A 61 -6.31 15.92 -2.80
CA ALA A 61 -6.23 14.46 -2.85
C ALA A 61 -6.14 14.01 -4.30
N CYS A 62 -5.32 13.00 -4.54
CA CYS A 62 -5.20 12.32 -5.83
C CYS A 62 -5.21 10.81 -5.62
N THR A 63 -5.49 10.08 -6.66
CA THR A 63 -5.41 8.61 -6.70
C THR A 63 -4.92 8.18 -8.06
N ASP A 64 -3.95 7.28 -8.09
CA ASP A 64 -3.41 6.72 -9.32
C ASP A 64 -2.94 5.28 -9.07
N GLY A 65 -2.78 4.52 -10.13
CA GLY A 65 -2.31 3.15 -10.12
C GLY A 65 -1.10 2.96 -11.02
N VAL A 66 -0.28 1.93 -10.72
CA VAL A 66 0.94 1.64 -11.49
C VAL A 66 0.67 1.39 -12.98
N GLY A 67 -0.55 0.93 -13.32
CA GLY A 67 -0.92 0.63 -14.70
C GLY A 67 -0.08 -0.50 -15.32
N THR A 68 0.20 -0.39 -16.63
CA THR A 68 0.91 -1.43 -17.40
C THR A 68 2.37 -1.65 -16.98
N LYS A 69 2.98 -0.73 -16.23
CA LYS A 69 4.35 -0.90 -15.70
C LYS A 69 4.49 -2.13 -14.80
N ILE A 70 3.39 -2.58 -14.18
CA ILE A 70 3.40 -3.80 -13.36
C ILE A 70 3.71 -5.05 -14.20
N GLU A 71 3.34 -5.09 -15.47
CA GLU A 71 3.65 -6.19 -16.37
C GLU A 71 5.15 -6.27 -16.63
N ILE A 72 5.83 -5.13 -16.81
CA ILE A 72 7.29 -5.06 -16.95
C ILE A 72 7.97 -5.59 -15.70
N ALA A 73 7.48 -5.18 -14.51
CA ALA A 73 8.00 -5.66 -13.23
C ALA A 73 7.80 -7.19 -13.07
N ASN A 74 6.68 -7.74 -13.56
CA ASN A 74 6.41 -9.17 -13.57
C ASN A 74 7.36 -9.92 -14.51
N LEU A 75 7.58 -9.42 -15.75
CA LEU A 75 8.48 -10.02 -16.72
C LEU A 75 9.94 -10.06 -16.21
N LEU A 76 10.39 -8.94 -15.66
CA LEU A 76 11.75 -8.81 -15.12
C LEU A 76 11.91 -9.42 -13.72
N LYS A 77 10.83 -9.85 -13.07
CA LYS A 77 10.78 -10.30 -11.67
C LYS A 77 11.42 -9.30 -10.69
N LYS A 78 11.34 -8.00 -11.02
CA LYS A 78 11.94 -6.91 -10.28
C LYS A 78 10.84 -6.00 -9.71
N PHE A 79 10.67 -5.98 -8.38
CA PHE A 79 9.55 -5.35 -7.70
C PHE A 79 9.97 -4.26 -6.71
N ASP A 80 11.27 -4.02 -6.53
CA ASP A 80 11.83 -3.08 -5.56
C ASP A 80 11.63 -1.61 -5.95
N THR A 81 11.49 -1.32 -7.25
CA THR A 81 11.33 0.04 -7.78
C THR A 81 9.87 0.41 -8.05
N ILE A 82 8.99 -0.58 -8.28
CA ILE A 82 7.59 -0.31 -8.65
C ILE A 82 6.82 0.43 -7.56
N GLY A 83 7.13 0.18 -6.28
CA GLY A 83 6.53 0.90 -5.15
C GLY A 83 7.00 2.36 -5.07
N ILE A 84 8.24 2.64 -5.45
CA ILE A 84 8.76 4.02 -5.53
C ILE A 84 8.02 4.77 -6.64
N ASP A 85 7.86 4.13 -7.80
CA ASP A 85 7.16 4.69 -8.95
C ASP A 85 5.69 5.01 -8.63
N LEU A 86 4.99 4.12 -7.93
CA LEU A 86 3.62 4.34 -7.48
C LEU A 86 3.49 5.61 -6.63
N VAL A 87 4.38 5.80 -5.66
CA VAL A 87 4.37 7.00 -4.81
C VAL A 87 4.72 8.24 -5.63
N ALA A 88 5.71 8.14 -6.52
CA ALA A 88 6.14 9.26 -7.35
C ALA A 88 5.03 9.76 -8.27
N MET A 89 4.23 8.87 -8.88
CA MET A 89 3.10 9.25 -9.72
C MET A 89 2.10 10.11 -8.94
N SER A 90 1.63 9.63 -7.80
CA SER A 90 0.68 10.37 -6.95
C SER A 90 1.28 11.67 -6.40
N VAL A 91 2.55 11.67 -6.00
CA VAL A 91 3.24 12.87 -5.49
C VAL A 91 3.38 13.93 -6.58
N ASN A 92 3.67 13.54 -7.82
CA ASN A 92 3.77 14.47 -8.94
C ASN A 92 2.42 15.18 -9.18
N ASP A 93 1.30 14.46 -9.11
CA ASP A 93 -0.03 15.04 -9.25
C ASP A 93 -0.35 16.07 -8.16
N LEU A 94 0.11 15.83 -6.93
CA LEU A 94 -0.03 16.80 -5.84
C LEU A 94 0.84 18.04 -6.06
N ILE A 95 2.09 17.85 -6.49
CA ILE A 95 3.05 18.94 -6.67
C ILE A 95 2.61 19.91 -7.77
N VAL A 96 2.05 19.44 -8.87
CA VAL A 96 1.54 20.32 -9.94
C VAL A 96 0.35 21.16 -9.49
N GLN A 97 -0.33 20.77 -8.41
CA GLN A 97 -1.37 21.57 -7.74
C GLN A 97 -0.80 22.51 -6.65
N GLY A 98 0.52 22.52 -6.46
CA GLY A 98 1.17 23.30 -5.39
C GLY A 98 0.98 22.72 -3.99
N ALA A 99 0.57 21.46 -3.88
CA ALA A 99 0.34 20.80 -2.59
C ALA A 99 1.60 20.14 -2.05
N THR A 100 1.70 20.07 -0.71
CA THR A 100 2.75 19.31 -0.02
C THR A 100 2.22 17.93 0.38
N PRO A 101 2.90 16.83 0.04
CA PRO A 101 2.49 15.49 0.44
C PRO A 101 2.47 15.34 1.97
N LEU A 102 1.35 14.90 2.54
CA LEU A 102 1.21 14.66 3.98
C LEU A 102 1.23 13.16 4.31
N PHE A 103 0.44 12.39 3.60
CA PHE A 103 0.32 10.94 3.80
C PHE A 103 0.00 10.24 2.48
N PHE A 104 0.29 8.95 2.45
CA PHE A 104 0.02 8.05 1.34
C PHE A 104 -0.84 6.88 1.82
N LEU A 105 -1.85 6.53 1.04
CA LEU A 105 -2.69 5.37 1.24
C LEU A 105 -2.47 4.44 0.05
N ASP A 106 -2.15 3.17 0.29
CA ASP A 106 -2.03 2.21 -0.80
C ASP A 106 -3.07 1.09 -0.70
N TYR A 107 -3.43 0.60 -1.86
CA TYR A 107 -4.31 -0.54 -2.04
C TYR A 107 -3.65 -1.55 -2.99
N ILE A 108 -3.45 -2.77 -2.51
CA ILE A 108 -2.83 -3.85 -3.29
C ILE A 108 -3.86 -4.94 -3.51
N SER A 109 -4.28 -5.14 -4.76
CA SER A 109 -5.16 -6.24 -5.17
C SER A 109 -4.33 -7.40 -5.71
N ILE A 110 -4.53 -8.60 -5.16
CA ILE A 110 -3.80 -9.81 -5.54
C ILE A 110 -4.73 -11.03 -5.51
N ASN A 111 -4.48 -11.98 -6.40
CA ASN A 111 -5.18 -13.27 -6.41
C ASN A 111 -4.53 -14.30 -5.47
N LYS A 112 -3.22 -14.17 -5.21
CA LYS A 112 -2.47 -15.09 -4.35
C LYS A 112 -1.35 -14.37 -3.61
N ILE A 113 -1.21 -14.65 -2.32
CA ILE A 113 -0.15 -14.07 -1.49
C ILE A 113 1.21 -14.62 -1.90
N ASN A 114 2.10 -13.72 -2.36
CA ASN A 114 3.53 -13.97 -2.56
C ASN A 114 4.30 -13.01 -1.65
N LEU A 115 4.65 -13.48 -0.45
CA LEU A 115 5.30 -12.64 0.57
C LEU A 115 6.60 -11.96 0.11
N PRO A 116 7.54 -12.63 -0.57
CA PRO A 116 8.75 -11.99 -1.09
C PRO A 116 8.43 -10.82 -2.04
N LYS A 117 7.53 -11.03 -3.00
CA LYS A 117 7.09 -10.00 -3.95
C LYS A 117 6.44 -8.82 -3.22
N LEU A 118 5.46 -9.08 -2.35
CA LEU A 118 4.76 -8.06 -1.59
C LEU A 118 5.71 -7.25 -0.69
N LYS A 119 6.64 -7.91 0.00
CA LYS A 119 7.64 -7.24 0.82
C LYS A 119 8.53 -6.32 0.00
N SER A 120 8.90 -6.71 -1.22
CA SER A 120 9.70 -5.89 -2.13
C SER A 120 8.93 -4.63 -2.56
N ILE A 121 7.65 -4.78 -2.95
CA ILE A 121 6.78 -3.66 -3.32
C ILE A 121 6.63 -2.67 -2.16
N ILE A 122 6.28 -3.15 -0.96
CA ILE A 122 6.08 -2.29 0.21
C ILE A 122 7.37 -1.56 0.63
N LYS A 123 8.54 -2.21 0.54
CA LYS A 123 9.81 -1.52 0.76
C LYS A 123 9.98 -0.35 -0.22
N GLY A 124 9.60 -0.54 -1.49
CA GLY A 124 9.59 0.52 -2.49
C GLY A 124 8.64 1.65 -2.13
N ILE A 125 7.41 1.36 -1.70
CA ILE A 125 6.43 2.35 -1.26
C ILE A 125 6.97 3.15 -0.06
N VAL A 126 7.47 2.48 0.97
CA VAL A 126 8.07 3.16 2.15
C VAL A 126 9.25 4.04 1.75
N LYS A 127 10.09 3.59 0.81
CA LYS A 127 11.20 4.39 0.27
C LYS A 127 10.69 5.61 -0.47
N GLY A 128 9.69 5.47 -1.33
CA GLY A 128 9.04 6.58 -2.04
C GLY A 128 8.44 7.60 -1.08
N CYS A 129 7.69 7.16 -0.06
CA CYS A 129 7.15 8.02 0.99
C CYS A 129 8.25 8.76 1.76
N ASN A 130 9.38 8.10 2.06
CA ASN A 130 10.50 8.76 2.73
C ASN A 130 11.17 9.83 1.85
N ILE A 131 11.31 9.59 0.54
CA ILE A 131 11.86 10.54 -0.42
C ILE A 131 10.95 11.77 -0.53
N SER A 132 9.65 11.58 -0.62
CA SER A 132 8.65 12.66 -0.77
C SER A 132 8.28 13.34 0.55
N GLY A 133 8.77 12.85 1.69
CA GLY A 133 8.49 13.44 3.00
C GLY A 133 7.11 13.13 3.57
N CYS A 134 6.32 12.26 2.96
CA CYS A 134 5.01 11.85 3.45
C CYS A 134 5.07 10.58 4.30
N ASP A 135 3.99 10.30 5.03
CA ASP A 135 3.87 9.10 5.85
C ASP A 135 3.01 8.05 5.13
N LEU A 136 3.45 6.78 5.13
CA LEU A 136 2.58 5.67 4.74
C LEU A 136 1.55 5.45 5.86
N ALA A 137 0.30 5.87 5.62
CA ALA A 137 -0.74 5.90 6.65
C ALA A 137 -1.57 4.62 6.69
N VAL A 138 -1.89 4.04 5.53
CA VAL A 138 -2.59 2.76 5.40
C VAL A 138 -1.97 1.99 4.24
N SER A 139 -1.81 0.68 4.42
CA SER A 139 -1.55 -0.26 3.34
C SER A 139 -2.56 -1.39 3.45
N TYR A 140 -3.49 -1.44 2.50
CA TYR A 140 -4.54 -2.44 2.47
C TYR A 140 -4.30 -3.44 1.36
N THR A 141 -4.23 -4.72 1.72
CA THR A 141 -4.06 -5.81 0.75
C THR A 141 -5.37 -6.57 0.61
N HIS A 142 -5.94 -6.56 -0.57
CA HIS A 142 -7.14 -7.30 -0.92
C HIS A 142 -6.80 -8.59 -1.66
N LEU A 143 -7.35 -9.71 -1.18
CA LEU A 143 -7.30 -10.99 -1.87
C LEU A 143 -8.55 -11.13 -2.73
N THR A 144 -8.39 -11.07 -4.05
CA THR A 144 -9.47 -11.36 -4.97
C THR A 144 -9.59 -12.87 -5.13
N LEU A 145 -10.80 -13.40 -4.91
CA LEU A 145 -11.12 -14.75 -5.33
C LEU A 145 -11.14 -14.80 -6.86
N PRO A 146 -10.65 -15.87 -7.50
CA PRO A 146 -10.84 -16.05 -8.92
C PRO A 146 -12.34 -16.12 -9.20
N THR A 147 -12.91 -15.05 -9.71
CA THR A 147 -14.26 -15.04 -10.26
C THR A 147 -14.18 -15.67 -11.63
N SER A 148 -15.01 -16.68 -11.89
CA SER A 148 -15.10 -17.37 -13.18
C SER A 148 -15.66 -16.49 -14.31
N ASN A 149 -15.89 -15.21 -14.08
CA ASN A 149 -16.37 -14.23 -15.04
C ASN A 149 -15.54 -12.97 -14.96
N SER A 150 -14.39 -12.97 -15.63
CA SER A 150 -13.79 -11.73 -16.12
C SER A 150 -14.40 -11.44 -17.48
N VAL A 151 -15.26 -10.44 -17.53
CA VAL A 151 -15.65 -9.77 -18.77
C VAL A 151 -14.49 -8.94 -19.25
#